data_7ac58b3d68336da69c298747abcfa403
#
_entry.id   7ac58b3d68336da69c298747abcfa403
#
_cell.length_a   1.000
_cell.length_b   1.000
_cell.length_c   1.000
_cell.angle_alpha   90.00
_cell.angle_beta   90.00
_cell.angle_gamma   90.00
#
_symmetry.space_group_name_H-M   'P 1'
#
loop_
_entity.id
_entity.type
_entity.pdbx_description
1 polymer ?
#
loop_
_entity_poly.entity_id
_entity_poly.type
_entity_poly.pdbx_seq_one_letter_code
_entity_poly.pdbx_strand_id
1 'polypeptide(L)'
;MYAIKNQAIEKNSLENMSRLKNISDEYILLNEDEIYEFINNSEEFIDLINASLKLFKKHFPNAKFYLALEEDYECSALDGIFAYIVNKEASFEENSYLEELLLDDFIKLHDDYPKSYLRFSYDVEEDDEYYELWRKGIIDNY
;
A
#
# COMPACT_ATOMS: atom_id res chain seq x y z
N MET A 1 28.46 -2.55 24.90
CA MET A 1 27.26 -1.75 24.71
C MET A 1 26.99 -1.38 23.26
N TYR A 2 28.00 -1.03 22.50
CA TYR A 2 27.87 -0.78 21.07
C TYR A 2 27.38 -2.04 20.30
N ALA A 3 27.90 -3.21 20.65
CA ALA A 3 27.50 -4.47 20.03
C ALA A 3 26.05 -4.82 20.28
N ILE A 4 25.52 -4.55 21.47
CA ILE A 4 24.09 -4.79 21.82
C ILE A 4 23.19 -3.90 20.99
N LYS A 5 23.55 -2.63 20.83
CA LYS A 5 22.78 -1.68 20.02
C LYS A 5 22.75 -2.12 18.55
N ASN A 6 23.88 -2.58 18.02
CA ASN A 6 23.95 -3.08 16.64
C ASN A 6 23.09 -4.33 16.44
N GLN A 7 23.08 -5.26 17.40
CA GLN A 7 22.25 -6.46 17.31
C GLN A 7 20.76 -6.11 17.30
N ALA A 8 20.33 -5.14 18.12
CA ALA A 8 18.95 -4.69 18.15
C ALA A 8 18.52 -4.05 16.81
N ILE A 9 19.40 -3.23 16.22
CA ILE A 9 19.16 -2.60 14.92
C ILE A 9 19.07 -3.67 13.83
N GLU A 10 19.97 -4.64 13.81
CA GLU A 10 19.95 -5.73 12.85
C GLU A 10 18.68 -6.57 12.96
N LYS A 11 18.24 -6.89 14.18
CA LYS A 11 17.03 -7.66 14.38
C LYS A 11 15.80 -6.92 13.86
N ASN A 12 15.67 -5.62 14.17
CA ASN A 12 14.55 -4.80 13.69
C ASN A 12 14.55 -4.70 12.17
N SER A 13 15.73 -4.56 11.55
CA SER A 13 15.86 -4.53 10.09
C SER A 13 15.42 -5.84 9.46
N LEU A 14 15.78 -6.98 10.05
CA LEU A 14 15.39 -8.29 9.53
C LEU A 14 13.89 -8.52 9.65
N GLU A 15 13.28 -8.11 10.77
CA GLU A 15 11.83 -8.19 10.94
C GLU A 15 11.09 -7.32 9.92
N ASN A 16 11.58 -6.07 9.72
CA ASN A 16 11.00 -5.18 8.72
C ASN A 16 11.20 -5.70 7.30
N MET A 17 12.33 -6.31 7.00
CA MET A 17 12.57 -6.94 5.69
C MET A 17 11.59 -8.07 5.41
N SER A 18 11.26 -8.88 6.42
CA SER A 18 10.25 -9.94 6.27
C SER A 18 8.87 -9.37 5.97
N ARG A 19 8.47 -8.29 6.66
CA ARG A 19 7.20 -7.60 6.42
C ARG A 19 7.16 -6.93 5.05
N LEU A 20 8.28 -6.32 4.63
CA LEU A 20 8.41 -5.72 3.31
C LEU A 20 8.34 -6.77 2.21
N LYS A 21 8.94 -7.94 2.44
CA LYS A 21 8.83 -9.06 1.49
C LYS A 21 7.38 -9.49 1.31
N ASN A 22 6.61 -9.52 2.40
CA ASN A 22 5.19 -9.85 2.32
C ASN A 22 4.43 -8.83 1.44
N ILE A 23 4.78 -7.54 1.56
CA ILE A 23 4.21 -6.50 0.70
C ILE A 23 4.56 -6.77 -0.77
N SER A 24 5.82 -7.04 -1.07
CA SER A 24 6.26 -7.28 -2.46
C SER A 24 5.72 -8.59 -3.03
N ASP A 25 5.41 -9.56 -2.20
CA ASP A 25 4.82 -10.83 -2.64
C ASP A 25 3.32 -10.68 -2.98
N GLU A 26 2.62 -9.79 -2.30
CA GLU A 26 1.16 -9.67 -2.40
C GLU A 26 0.68 -8.48 -3.22
N TYR A 27 1.46 -7.40 -3.25
CA TYR A 27 1.18 -6.22 -4.06
C TYR A 27 2.07 -6.19 -5.29
N ILE A 28 1.54 -5.65 -6.39
CA ILE A 28 2.35 -5.30 -7.56
C ILE A 28 2.87 -3.89 -7.33
N LEU A 29 4.17 -3.76 -7.09
CA LEU A 29 4.79 -2.47 -6.76
C LEU A 29 5.12 -1.70 -8.04
N LEU A 30 4.56 -0.50 -8.18
CA LEU A 30 4.73 0.31 -9.39
C LEU A 30 6.03 1.11 -9.37
N ASN A 31 6.44 1.59 -8.20
CA ASN A 31 7.69 2.32 -7.99
C ASN A 31 8.33 1.88 -6.67
N GLU A 32 8.89 0.67 -6.70
CA GLU A 32 9.36 -0.05 -5.52
C GLU A 32 10.35 0.74 -4.66
N ASP A 33 11.39 1.30 -5.29
CA ASP A 33 12.42 2.03 -4.57
C ASP A 33 11.85 3.26 -3.86
N GLU A 34 10.98 3.99 -4.55
CA GLU A 34 10.32 5.17 -4.01
C GLU A 34 9.40 4.82 -2.85
N ILE A 35 8.69 3.69 -2.96
CA ILE A 35 7.82 3.20 -1.88
C ILE A 35 8.65 2.92 -0.63
N TYR A 36 9.74 2.16 -0.77
CA TYR A 36 10.58 1.78 0.37
C TYR A 36 11.27 2.98 1.00
N GLU A 37 11.73 3.91 0.19
CA GLU A 37 12.31 5.16 0.69
C GLU A 37 11.30 5.98 1.49
N PHE A 38 10.07 6.09 0.98
CA PHE A 38 9.01 6.83 1.66
C PHE A 38 8.63 6.20 2.99
N ILE A 39 8.47 4.87 3.02
CA ILE A 39 8.14 4.13 4.24
C ILE A 39 9.27 4.24 5.27
N ASN A 40 10.53 4.29 4.80
CA ASN A 40 11.73 4.48 5.62
C ASN A 40 11.77 3.55 6.83
N ASN A 41 11.46 2.26 6.61
CA ASN A 41 11.43 1.23 7.67
C ASN A 41 10.47 1.55 8.82
N SER A 42 9.48 2.42 8.61
CA SER A 42 8.45 2.69 9.62
C SER A 42 7.63 1.43 9.87
N GLU A 43 7.78 0.88 11.07
CA GLU A 43 7.04 -0.32 11.47
C GLU A 43 5.55 -0.09 11.41
N GLU A 44 5.07 1.06 11.90
CA GLU A 44 3.65 1.40 11.87
C GLU A 44 3.11 1.45 10.44
N PHE A 45 3.84 2.07 9.51
CA PHE A 45 3.39 2.19 8.12
C PHE A 45 3.36 0.83 7.42
N ILE A 46 4.39 0.03 7.63
CA ILE A 46 4.47 -1.33 7.08
C ILE A 46 3.29 -2.18 7.59
N ASP A 47 3.00 -2.09 8.88
CA ASP A 47 1.89 -2.83 9.48
C ASP A 47 0.54 -2.35 8.93
N LEU A 48 0.37 -1.05 8.71
CA LEU A 48 -0.85 -0.50 8.11
C LEU A 48 -1.07 -1.05 6.70
N ILE A 49 -0.03 -1.09 5.87
CA ILE A 49 -0.13 -1.62 4.51
C ILE A 49 -0.53 -3.11 4.55
N ASN A 50 0.08 -3.88 5.44
CA ASN A 50 -0.23 -5.31 5.57
C ASN A 50 -1.63 -5.55 6.15
N ALA A 51 -2.04 -4.77 7.13
CA ALA A 51 -3.39 -4.86 7.71
C ALA A 51 -4.47 -4.50 6.69
N SER A 52 -4.21 -3.46 5.88
CA SER A 52 -5.10 -3.05 4.81
C SER A 52 -5.28 -4.13 3.77
N LEU A 53 -4.20 -4.84 3.43
CA LEU A 53 -4.26 -5.94 2.45
C LEU A 53 -5.27 -7.02 2.87
N LYS A 54 -5.32 -7.34 4.15
CA LYS A 54 -6.29 -8.33 4.67
C LYS A 54 -7.72 -7.87 4.43
N LEU A 55 -7.99 -6.59 4.63
CA LEU A 55 -9.31 -6.01 4.36
C LEU A 55 -9.62 -6.00 2.87
N PHE A 56 -8.63 -5.63 2.04
CA PHE A 56 -8.80 -5.61 0.58
C PHE A 56 -9.13 -7.00 0.06
N LYS A 57 -8.44 -8.03 0.53
CA LYS A 57 -8.73 -9.41 0.14
C LYS A 57 -10.07 -9.91 0.64
N LYS A 58 -10.51 -9.46 1.81
CA LYS A 58 -11.81 -9.81 2.37
C LYS A 58 -12.94 -9.35 1.46
N HIS A 59 -12.87 -8.11 0.97
CA HIS A 59 -13.93 -7.51 0.17
C HIS A 59 -13.76 -7.72 -1.33
N PHE A 60 -12.52 -7.91 -1.81
CA PHE A 60 -12.18 -8.07 -3.23
C PHE A 60 -11.25 -9.28 -3.41
N PRO A 61 -11.75 -10.51 -3.16
CA PRO A 61 -10.88 -11.70 -3.14
C PRO A 61 -10.24 -12.05 -4.47
N ASN A 62 -10.81 -11.59 -5.59
CA ASN A 62 -10.31 -11.90 -6.93
C ASN A 62 -9.63 -10.71 -7.61
N ALA A 63 -9.41 -9.62 -6.89
CA ALA A 63 -8.80 -8.42 -7.44
C ALA A 63 -7.27 -8.53 -7.49
N LYS A 64 -6.66 -7.68 -8.32
CA LYS A 64 -5.24 -7.41 -8.29
C LYS A 64 -5.01 -6.17 -7.42
N PHE A 65 -3.90 -6.15 -6.69
CA PHE A 65 -3.56 -5.06 -5.79
C PHE A 65 -2.24 -4.44 -6.23
N TYR A 66 -2.30 -3.18 -6.67
CA TYR A 66 -1.11 -2.39 -7.02
C TYR A 66 -0.80 -1.42 -5.90
N LEU A 67 0.47 -1.11 -5.72
CA LEU A 67 0.91 -0.16 -4.69
C LEU A 67 1.87 0.84 -5.33
N ALA A 68 1.70 2.12 -5.01
CA ALA A 68 2.53 3.18 -5.55
C ALA A 68 2.72 4.31 -4.56
N LEU A 69 3.89 4.97 -4.65
CA LEU A 69 4.06 6.29 -4.05
C LEU A 69 3.56 7.31 -5.07
N GLU A 70 2.62 8.14 -4.63
CA GLU A 70 2.12 9.27 -5.42
C GLU A 70 2.69 10.55 -4.83
N GLU A 71 3.38 11.34 -5.67
CA GLU A 71 3.98 12.59 -5.26
C GLU A 71 3.10 13.76 -5.69
N ASP A 72 2.92 14.73 -4.78
CA ASP A 72 2.22 15.97 -5.08
C ASP A 72 3.26 17.05 -5.41
N TYR A 73 3.20 17.57 -6.64
CA TYR A 73 4.16 18.55 -7.11
C TYR A 73 4.08 19.88 -6.40
N GLU A 74 2.92 20.22 -5.87
CA GLU A 74 2.71 21.50 -5.20
C GLU A 74 2.99 21.44 -3.71
N CYS A 75 2.80 20.27 -3.09
CA CYS A 75 2.95 20.13 -1.64
C CYS A 75 3.42 18.70 -1.28
N SER A 76 4.70 18.56 -0.92
CA SER A 76 5.27 17.27 -0.54
C SER A 76 4.61 16.66 0.70
N ALA A 77 3.92 17.47 1.52
CA ALA A 77 3.16 16.96 2.66
C ALA A 77 1.97 16.11 2.22
N LEU A 78 1.55 16.22 0.96
CA LEU A 78 0.46 15.41 0.39
C LEU A 78 0.96 14.14 -0.31
N ASP A 79 2.27 13.91 -0.37
CA ASP A 79 2.82 12.65 -0.88
C ASP A 79 2.30 11.49 -0.04
N GLY A 80 1.98 10.36 -0.67
CA GLY A 80 1.47 9.22 0.06
C GLY A 80 1.50 7.94 -0.74
N ILE A 81 1.27 6.86 -0.05
CA ILE A 81 1.17 5.54 -0.64
C ILE A 81 -0.29 5.27 -1.00
N PHE A 82 -0.51 4.82 -2.23
CA PHE A 82 -1.84 4.46 -2.73
C PHE A 82 -1.87 2.99 -3.11
N ALA A 83 -2.93 2.32 -2.68
CA ALA A 83 -3.24 0.98 -3.14
C ALA A 83 -4.35 1.08 -4.21
N TYR A 84 -4.13 0.44 -5.36
CA TYR A 84 -5.12 0.37 -6.42
C TYR A 84 -5.68 -1.04 -6.46
N ILE A 85 -6.96 -1.18 -6.18
CA ILE A 85 -7.68 -2.45 -6.14
C ILE A 85 -8.38 -2.61 -7.48
N VAL A 86 -7.86 -3.47 -8.35
CA VAL A 86 -8.41 -3.66 -9.69
C VAL A 86 -9.25 -4.93 -9.72
N ASN A 87 -10.56 -4.75 -9.80
CA ASN A 87 -11.53 -5.84 -9.84
C ASN A 87 -12.25 -5.84 -11.18
N LYS A 88 -11.70 -6.57 -12.15
CA LYS A 88 -12.16 -6.56 -13.53
C LYS A 88 -13.47 -7.29 -13.78
N GLU A 89 -13.80 -8.25 -12.92
CA GLU A 89 -14.94 -9.15 -13.15
C GLU A 89 -16.27 -8.59 -12.65
N ALA A 90 -16.24 -7.48 -11.91
CA ALA A 90 -17.42 -6.87 -11.34
C ALA A 90 -17.82 -5.61 -12.10
N SER A 91 -19.11 -5.29 -12.07
CA SER A 91 -19.63 -4.03 -12.61
C SER A 91 -19.25 -2.85 -11.74
N PHE A 92 -19.44 -1.63 -12.26
CA PHE A 92 -19.23 -0.41 -11.48
C PHE A 92 -20.10 -0.40 -10.22
N GLU A 93 -21.35 -0.81 -10.33
CA GLU A 93 -22.27 -0.83 -9.20
C GLU A 93 -21.85 -1.83 -8.13
N GLU A 94 -21.38 -3.02 -8.54
CA GLU A 94 -20.87 -4.02 -7.60
C GLU A 94 -19.62 -3.53 -6.89
N ASN A 95 -18.69 -2.93 -7.63
CA ASN A 95 -17.47 -2.37 -7.05
C ASN A 95 -17.77 -1.24 -6.07
N SER A 96 -18.73 -0.37 -6.41
CA SER A 96 -19.15 0.71 -5.52
C SER A 96 -19.75 0.20 -4.22
N TYR A 97 -20.55 -0.84 -4.29
CA TYR A 97 -21.14 -1.47 -3.11
C TYR A 97 -20.06 -2.10 -2.22
N LEU A 98 -19.14 -2.85 -2.83
CA LEU A 98 -18.04 -3.49 -2.10
C LEU A 98 -17.11 -2.45 -1.48
N GLU A 99 -16.88 -1.33 -2.16
CA GLU A 99 -16.07 -0.23 -1.64
C GLU A 99 -16.70 0.42 -0.41
N GLU A 100 -18.03 0.58 -0.38
CA GLU A 100 -18.72 1.09 0.80
C GLU A 100 -18.48 0.20 2.02
N LEU A 101 -18.55 -1.13 1.84
CA LEU A 101 -18.28 -2.08 2.91
C LEU A 101 -16.81 -2.04 3.35
N LEU A 102 -15.91 -1.91 2.40
CA LEU A 102 -14.48 -1.80 2.68
C LEU A 102 -14.18 -0.52 3.46
N LEU A 103 -14.79 0.59 3.07
CA LEU A 103 -14.54 1.88 3.70
C LEU A 103 -14.87 1.85 5.20
N ASP A 104 -15.97 1.21 5.58
CA ASP A 104 -16.34 1.07 6.99
C ASP A 104 -15.25 0.36 7.79
N ASP A 105 -14.70 -0.72 7.24
CA ASP A 105 -13.62 -1.45 7.89
C ASP A 105 -12.30 -0.68 7.87
N PHE A 106 -12.01 0.00 6.75
CA PHE A 106 -10.77 0.73 6.56
C PHE A 106 -10.66 1.92 7.52
N ILE A 107 -11.74 2.64 7.74
CA ILE A 107 -11.76 3.77 8.67
C ILE A 107 -11.39 3.33 10.09
N LYS A 108 -11.78 2.12 10.49
CA LYS A 108 -11.46 1.59 11.82
C LYS A 108 -9.97 1.38 12.03
N LEU A 109 -9.19 1.22 10.97
CA LEU A 109 -7.74 1.10 11.08
C LEU A 109 -7.06 2.39 11.51
N HIS A 110 -7.70 3.55 11.30
CA HIS A 110 -7.10 4.85 11.60
C HIS A 110 -6.67 4.98 13.06
N ASP A 111 -7.45 4.43 13.97
CA ASP A 111 -7.16 4.52 15.42
C ASP A 111 -5.90 3.72 15.79
N ASP A 112 -5.64 2.63 15.06
CA ASP A 112 -4.49 1.76 15.32
C ASP A 112 -3.20 2.27 14.67
N TYR A 113 -3.31 3.16 13.66
CA TYR A 113 -2.18 3.65 12.88
C TYR A 113 -2.20 5.18 12.78
N PRO A 114 -2.18 5.91 13.92
CA PRO A 114 -2.46 7.35 13.93
C PRO A 114 -1.43 8.21 13.20
N LYS A 115 -0.19 7.72 13.04
CA LYS A 115 0.86 8.49 12.37
C LYS A 115 0.90 8.27 10.86
N SER A 116 0.38 7.13 10.40
CA SER A 116 0.55 6.68 9.01
C SER A 116 -0.71 6.81 8.18
N TYR A 117 -1.90 6.75 8.77
CA TYR A 117 -3.15 6.63 8.03
C TYR A 117 -3.42 7.82 7.10
N LEU A 118 -2.95 9.03 7.46
CA LEU A 118 -3.17 10.22 6.63
C LEU A 118 -2.42 10.17 5.30
N ARG A 119 -1.40 9.31 5.21
CA ARG A 119 -0.55 9.20 4.02
C ARG A 119 -0.70 7.84 3.33
N PHE A 120 -1.79 7.14 3.61
CA PHE A 120 -2.14 5.88 2.97
C PHE A 120 -3.60 5.93 2.53
N SER A 121 -3.85 5.60 1.27
CA SER A 121 -5.19 5.62 0.69
C SER A 121 -5.34 4.50 -0.32
N TYR A 122 -6.56 4.30 -0.82
CA TYR A 122 -6.83 3.31 -1.86
C TYR A 122 -7.86 3.84 -2.85
N ASP A 123 -7.86 3.25 -4.05
CA ASP A 123 -8.89 3.43 -5.06
C ASP A 123 -9.31 2.07 -5.59
N VAL A 124 -10.58 1.94 -5.96
CA VAL A 124 -11.12 0.73 -6.60
C VAL A 124 -11.32 1.02 -8.08
N GLU A 125 -10.73 0.17 -8.93
CA GLU A 125 -10.71 0.35 -10.37
C GLU A 125 -11.24 -0.90 -11.07
N GLU A 126 -11.77 -0.72 -12.28
CA GLU A 126 -12.27 -1.81 -13.09
C GLU A 126 -11.25 -2.31 -14.12
N ASP A 127 -10.22 -1.53 -14.41
CA ASP A 127 -9.23 -1.80 -15.45
C ASP A 127 -7.81 -1.54 -14.93
N ASP A 128 -6.88 -2.40 -15.33
CA ASP A 128 -5.48 -2.30 -14.93
C ASP A 128 -4.54 -1.85 -16.06
N GLU A 129 -5.06 -1.44 -17.21
CA GLU A 129 -4.22 -1.08 -18.37
C GLU A 129 -3.19 -0.01 -18.01
N TYR A 130 -3.60 1.06 -17.34
CA TYR A 130 -2.70 2.14 -16.93
C TYR A 130 -1.60 1.63 -16.00
N TYR A 131 -1.95 0.83 -15.00
CA TYR A 131 -0.99 0.32 -14.03
C TYR A 131 -0.03 -0.68 -14.65
N GLU A 132 -0.48 -1.50 -15.58
CA GLU A 132 0.38 -2.43 -16.29
C GLU A 132 1.38 -1.71 -17.22
N LEU A 133 0.96 -0.63 -17.86
CA LEU A 133 1.87 0.20 -18.67
C LEU A 133 2.93 0.88 -17.79
N TRP A 134 2.55 1.36 -16.62
CA TRP A 134 3.47 1.94 -15.65
C TRP A 134 4.46 0.88 -15.15
N ARG A 135 3.95 -0.29 -14.74
CA ARG A 135 4.79 -1.39 -14.24
C ARG A 135 5.84 -1.80 -15.27
N LYS A 136 5.49 -1.80 -16.55
CA LYS A 136 6.38 -2.18 -17.65
C LYS A 136 7.34 -1.06 -18.05
N GLY A 137 7.23 0.13 -17.45
CA GLY A 137 8.07 1.27 -17.78
C GLY A 137 7.74 1.95 -19.09
N ILE A 138 6.54 1.70 -19.65
CA ILE A 138 6.09 2.31 -20.92
C ILE A 138 5.63 3.74 -20.70
N ILE A 139 4.99 4.00 -19.54
CA ILE A 139 4.55 5.34 -19.14
C ILE A 139 5.04 5.63 -17.74
N ASP A 140 5.21 6.92 -17.45
CA ASP A 140 5.49 7.40 -16.11
C ASP A 140 4.19 7.89 -15.46
N ASN A 141 4.19 7.91 -14.13
CA ASN A 141 3.05 8.43 -13.39
C ASN A 141 3.22 9.95 -13.20
N TYR A 142 2.28 10.70 -13.73
CA TYR A 142 2.20 12.15 -13.54
C TYR A 142 0.83 12.54 -13.01
#